data_bcf39f6c9d2797f7f48ce667b318a640
#
_entry.id   bcf39f6c9d2797f7f48ce667b318a640
#
_cell.length_a   1.000
_cell.length_b   1.000
_cell.length_c   1.000
_cell.angle_alpha   90.00
_cell.angle_beta   90.00
_cell.angle_gamma   90.00
#
_symmetry.space_group_name_H-M   'P 1'
#
loop_
_entity.id
_entity.type
_entity.pdbx_description
1 polymer ?
#
loop_
_entity_poly.entity_id
_entity_poly.type
_entity_poly.pdbx_seq_one_letter_code
_entity_poly.pdbx_strand_id
1 'polypeptide(L)'
;MSINAPKFKFLGLTAIALIAGLLYTQIDYGQDAMQSTKITEPVIENKDNTNPAGYEKVTLPLSDVENIDGQIEDYLLDMWPIMSEQEVQAIIGSKDISKKLVNDTLGHVEFSLTINVPSHYLDPAPKMLWELNIPEFTSRIYQIYNNDTILITVWPNVVGAPGTKTYTGLYNIFKLRNWPTWKDPESDPLEPGTPPGPGNPLGLFAAHYDENSLRYFHGTNKNGLLKNEYRALSHGCVRNDNGNIDKMKRFIVKRMITSQDISWWANSKKSMVYNFTEEEKENFPVRIKYKTFDIGSDSYGDYIIFFKDVYGYARGNKWSKFDREELMTFSTVENITAEYKAIHKPNQFQLPDDKLIPIVESLISDHKDYEKYYFADLVAGTQSETGK
;
A
#
# COMPACT_ATOMS: atom_id res chain seq x y z
N MET A 1 -3.97 3.90 -54.98
CA MET A 1 -4.95 4.60 -54.10
C MET A 1 -4.44 4.54 -52.69
N SER A 2 -3.92 5.66 -52.25
CA SER A 2 -3.29 5.81 -50.91
C SER A 2 -4.37 6.31 -49.96
N ILE A 3 -4.59 5.61 -48.84
CA ILE A 3 -5.50 6.06 -47.79
C ILE A 3 -4.64 6.58 -46.64
N ASN A 4 -4.68 7.89 -46.46
CA ASN A 4 -4.02 8.62 -45.40
C ASN A 4 -4.62 8.30 -44.02
N ALA A 5 -3.77 7.93 -43.08
CA ALA A 5 -4.11 7.92 -41.67
C ALA A 5 -4.09 9.35 -41.08
N PRO A 6 -5.02 9.73 -40.22
CA PRO A 6 -5.03 11.05 -39.63
C PRO A 6 -3.97 11.13 -38.50
N LYS A 7 -3.09 12.12 -38.61
CA LYS A 7 -2.18 12.55 -37.55
C LYS A 7 -2.97 13.21 -36.43
N PHE A 8 -3.04 12.57 -35.27
CA PHE A 8 -3.50 13.24 -34.06
C PHE A 8 -2.40 14.17 -33.54
N LYS A 9 -2.69 15.47 -33.59
CA LYS A 9 -1.92 16.50 -32.88
C LYS A 9 -2.31 16.44 -31.40
N PHE A 10 -1.35 16.21 -30.53
CA PHE A 10 -1.49 16.49 -29.11
C PHE A 10 -1.73 17.99 -28.93
N LEU A 11 -2.92 18.37 -28.55
CA LEU A 11 -3.24 19.66 -27.96
C LEU A 11 -3.17 19.50 -26.44
N GLY A 12 -2.54 20.48 -25.80
CA GLY A 12 -2.31 20.50 -24.37
C GLY A 12 -3.59 20.26 -23.57
N LEU A 13 -3.49 19.39 -22.56
CA LEU A 13 -4.54 19.14 -21.59
C LEU A 13 -4.75 20.37 -20.71
N THR A 14 -5.69 21.21 -21.11
CA THR A 14 -6.49 21.94 -20.12
C THR A 14 -7.48 20.89 -19.60
N ALA A 15 -7.38 20.55 -18.30
CA ALA A 15 -8.29 19.61 -17.66
C ALA A 15 -9.72 20.15 -17.71
N ILE A 16 -10.50 19.73 -18.69
CA ILE A 16 -11.95 19.89 -18.68
C ILE A 16 -12.49 18.62 -18.02
N ALA A 17 -12.76 18.73 -16.73
CA ALA A 17 -13.54 17.71 -16.03
C ALA A 17 -14.97 17.76 -16.56
N LEU A 18 -15.31 16.88 -17.51
CA LEU A 18 -16.68 16.58 -17.86
C LEU A 18 -17.31 15.81 -16.70
N ILE A 19 -18.12 16.51 -15.91
CA ILE A 19 -18.97 15.91 -14.87
C ILE A 19 -20.05 15.11 -15.60
N ALA A 20 -19.84 13.80 -15.74
CA ALA A 20 -20.92 12.87 -15.98
C ALA A 20 -21.59 12.62 -14.64
N GLY A 21 -22.74 13.27 -14.38
CA GLY A 21 -23.61 12.97 -13.27
C GLY A 21 -24.11 11.53 -13.39
N LEU A 22 -23.49 10.62 -12.67
CA LEU A 22 -23.96 9.27 -12.44
C LEU A 22 -24.53 9.20 -11.04
N LEU A 23 -25.82 9.04 -10.98
CA LEU A 23 -26.58 8.61 -9.80
C LEU A 23 -25.84 7.43 -9.13
N TYR A 24 -25.25 7.68 -7.98
CA TYR A 24 -24.80 6.64 -7.07
C TYR A 24 -26.05 5.95 -6.51
N THR A 25 -26.39 4.79 -7.04
CA THR A 25 -27.22 3.87 -6.29
C THR A 25 -26.38 3.36 -5.14
N GLN A 26 -26.74 3.74 -3.92
CA GLN A 26 -26.20 3.17 -2.69
C GLN A 26 -26.26 1.66 -2.80
N ILE A 27 -25.09 1.02 -2.81
CA ILE A 27 -24.97 -0.40 -2.54
C ILE A 27 -25.08 -0.52 -1.03
N ASP A 28 -26.26 -0.95 -0.57
CA ASP A 28 -26.53 -1.28 0.81
C ASP A 28 -25.70 -2.52 1.18
N TYR A 29 -24.44 -2.30 1.60
CA TYR A 29 -23.70 -3.29 2.36
C TYR A 29 -24.26 -3.24 3.76
N GLY A 30 -25.05 -4.27 4.14
CA GLY A 30 -25.68 -4.39 5.45
C GLY A 30 -24.75 -3.85 6.54
N GLN A 31 -25.25 -2.84 7.23
CA GLN A 31 -24.62 -2.24 8.39
C GLN A 31 -24.63 -3.28 9.53
N ASP A 32 -23.68 -4.21 9.52
CA ASP A 32 -23.18 -4.72 10.77
C ASP A 32 -22.28 -3.65 11.34
N ALA A 33 -22.78 -2.97 12.36
CA ALA A 33 -22.09 -1.95 13.12
C ALA A 33 -20.78 -2.53 13.67
N MET A 34 -19.71 -2.44 12.90
CA MET A 34 -18.36 -2.69 13.38
C MET A 34 -17.98 -1.57 14.33
N GLN A 35 -18.09 -1.85 15.63
CA GLN A 35 -17.26 -1.14 16.61
C GLN A 35 -15.79 -1.41 16.19
N SER A 36 -15.22 -0.45 15.47
CA SER A 36 -13.81 -0.37 15.18
C SER A 36 -13.06 -0.26 16.50
N THR A 37 -12.58 -1.38 17.02
CA THR A 37 -11.40 -1.34 17.87
C THR A 37 -10.30 -0.79 16.97
N LYS A 38 -9.92 0.47 17.18
CA LYS A 38 -8.75 1.09 16.57
C LYS A 38 -7.57 0.17 16.86
N ILE A 39 -7.20 -0.66 15.89
CA ILE A 39 -5.83 -1.07 15.76
C ILE A 39 -5.14 0.25 15.42
N THR A 40 -4.38 0.80 16.37
CA THR A 40 -3.48 1.90 16.10
C THR A 40 -2.56 1.39 15.01
N GLU A 41 -2.82 1.83 13.76
CA GLU A 41 -1.83 1.67 12.70
C GLU A 41 -0.52 2.20 13.25
N PRO A 42 0.60 1.48 13.09
CA PRO A 42 1.88 2.04 13.44
C PRO A 42 2.01 3.32 12.60
N VAL A 43 1.92 4.47 13.25
CA VAL A 43 2.21 5.76 12.62
C VAL A 43 3.71 5.72 12.37
N ILE A 44 4.10 5.25 11.19
CA ILE A 44 5.44 5.43 10.69
C ILE A 44 5.48 6.89 10.24
N GLU A 45 5.69 7.79 11.18
CA GLU A 45 6.13 9.12 10.85
C GLU A 45 7.52 8.99 10.22
N ASN A 46 7.53 8.91 8.90
CA ASN A 46 8.74 9.13 8.13
C ASN A 46 9.16 10.57 8.40
N LYS A 47 10.07 10.80 9.34
CA LYS A 47 10.60 12.13 9.70
C LYS A 47 11.27 12.85 8.52
N ASP A 48 11.48 12.18 7.40
CA ASP A 48 12.06 12.71 6.17
C ASP A 48 11.08 12.82 4.99
N ASN A 49 9.77 12.93 5.26
CA ASN A 49 8.83 13.44 4.25
C ASN A 49 9.03 14.97 4.06
N THR A 50 10.24 15.42 3.89
CA THR A 50 10.50 16.61 3.07
C THR A 50 10.12 16.17 1.67
N ASN A 51 8.89 16.46 1.28
CA ASN A 51 8.30 16.08 0.01
C ASN A 51 9.25 16.45 -1.13
N PRO A 52 10.03 15.50 -1.69
CA PRO A 52 11.01 15.80 -2.74
C PRO A 52 10.32 16.26 -4.02
N ALA A 53 9.01 16.07 -4.10
CA ALA A 53 8.21 16.38 -5.25
C ALA A 53 7.67 17.83 -5.28
N GLY A 54 7.67 18.56 -4.15
CA GLY A 54 6.97 19.84 -4.06
C GLY A 54 5.45 19.66 -4.09
N TYR A 55 4.72 20.79 -4.14
CA TYR A 55 3.27 20.83 -4.26
C TYR A 55 2.86 21.64 -5.48
N GLU A 56 1.78 21.20 -6.14
CA GLU A 56 1.16 21.93 -7.22
C GLU A 56 -0.24 22.39 -6.83
N LYS A 57 -0.62 23.58 -7.29
CA LYS A 57 -1.97 24.10 -7.07
C LYS A 57 -2.91 23.54 -8.13
N VAL A 58 -3.92 22.81 -7.65
CA VAL A 58 -4.99 22.27 -8.49
C VAL A 58 -6.26 23.05 -8.23
N THR A 59 -6.84 23.62 -9.27
CA THR A 59 -8.12 24.34 -9.19
C THR A 59 -9.25 23.43 -9.65
N LEU A 60 -10.23 23.22 -8.79
CA LEU A 60 -11.40 22.41 -9.03
C LEU A 60 -12.64 23.29 -9.17
N PRO A 61 -13.55 23.00 -10.13
CA PRO A 61 -14.86 23.65 -10.16
C PRO A 61 -15.67 23.16 -8.96
N LEU A 62 -16.32 24.10 -8.25
CA LEU A 62 -17.24 23.74 -7.17
C LEU A 62 -18.64 23.55 -7.74
N SER A 63 -19.19 22.35 -7.56
CA SER A 63 -20.58 22.04 -7.90
C SER A 63 -21.54 22.31 -6.73
N ASP A 64 -21.02 22.24 -5.50
CA ASP A 64 -21.76 22.46 -4.26
C ASP A 64 -20.83 23.09 -3.22
N VAL A 65 -21.27 24.17 -2.59
CA VAL A 65 -20.53 24.85 -1.52
C VAL A 65 -20.82 24.25 -0.14
N GLU A 66 -21.81 23.38 -0.01
CA GLU A 66 -22.20 22.76 1.28
C GLU A 66 -21.36 21.53 1.62
N ASN A 67 -20.77 20.85 0.62
CA ASN A 67 -19.98 19.63 0.82
C ASN A 67 -18.61 19.68 0.12
N ILE A 68 -17.86 20.74 0.40
CA ILE A 68 -16.55 20.96 -0.24
C ILE A 68 -15.54 19.86 0.06
N ASP A 69 -15.46 19.43 1.31
CA ASP A 69 -14.49 18.41 1.74
C ASP A 69 -14.77 17.06 1.05
N GLY A 70 -16.05 16.69 0.95
CA GLY A 70 -16.43 15.49 0.20
C GLY A 70 -16.11 15.56 -1.28
N GLN A 71 -16.25 16.73 -1.92
CA GLN A 71 -15.86 16.90 -3.34
C GLN A 71 -14.35 16.78 -3.55
N ILE A 72 -13.53 17.29 -2.62
CA ILE A 72 -12.08 17.12 -2.65
C ILE A 72 -11.73 15.64 -2.48
N GLU A 73 -12.31 14.98 -1.47
CA GLU A 73 -12.09 13.56 -1.20
C GLU A 73 -12.45 12.70 -2.42
N ASP A 74 -13.62 12.90 -3.00
CA ASP A 74 -14.07 12.19 -4.21
C ASP A 74 -13.08 12.38 -5.37
N TYR A 75 -12.62 13.61 -5.60
CA TYR A 75 -11.63 13.91 -6.63
C TYR A 75 -10.30 13.17 -6.37
N LEU A 76 -9.78 13.26 -5.16
CA LEU A 76 -8.51 12.62 -4.80
C LEU A 76 -8.59 11.09 -4.89
N LEU A 77 -9.66 10.49 -4.36
CA LEU A 77 -9.85 9.04 -4.38
C LEU A 77 -10.25 8.51 -5.78
N ASP A 78 -10.82 9.34 -6.65
CA ASP A 78 -10.98 8.97 -8.05
C ASP A 78 -9.65 8.96 -8.80
N MET A 79 -8.79 9.91 -8.51
CA MET A 79 -7.45 10.02 -9.10
C MET A 79 -6.48 8.99 -8.50
N TRP A 80 -6.46 8.82 -7.17
CA TRP A 80 -5.60 7.92 -6.42
C TRP A 80 -6.38 7.10 -5.38
N PRO A 81 -7.09 6.05 -5.80
CA PRO A 81 -7.94 5.24 -4.89
C PRO A 81 -7.19 4.62 -3.70
N ILE A 82 -5.87 4.49 -3.81
CA ILE A 82 -4.98 3.92 -2.77
C ILE A 82 -4.37 4.98 -1.84
N MET A 83 -4.68 6.27 -2.03
CA MET A 83 -4.20 7.34 -1.15
C MET A 83 -4.61 7.07 0.29
N SER A 84 -3.72 7.35 1.25
CA SER A 84 -4.04 7.20 2.67
C SER A 84 -5.05 8.25 3.13
N GLU A 85 -5.86 7.91 4.13
CA GLU A 85 -6.81 8.86 4.73
C GLU A 85 -6.10 10.09 5.29
N GLN A 86 -4.93 9.89 5.92
CA GLN A 86 -4.12 10.98 6.46
C GLN A 86 -3.69 11.96 5.36
N GLU A 87 -3.27 11.48 4.21
CA GLU A 87 -2.86 12.31 3.07
C GLU A 87 -4.06 13.07 2.48
N VAL A 88 -5.19 12.39 2.33
CA VAL A 88 -6.45 13.02 1.88
C VAL A 88 -6.81 14.18 2.80
N GLN A 89 -6.78 13.98 4.12
CA GLN A 89 -7.09 15.03 5.10
C GLN A 89 -6.07 16.17 5.09
N ALA A 90 -4.80 15.88 4.88
CA ALA A 90 -3.77 16.92 4.74
C ALA A 90 -4.00 17.81 3.51
N ILE A 91 -4.37 17.22 2.37
CA ILE A 91 -4.70 17.97 1.15
C ILE A 91 -5.99 18.78 1.34
N ILE A 92 -7.03 18.20 1.95
CA ILE A 92 -8.27 18.92 2.30
C ILE A 92 -7.97 20.12 3.18
N GLY A 93 -7.04 19.99 4.15
CA GLY A 93 -6.61 21.09 5.03
C GLY A 93 -5.93 22.25 4.29
N SER A 94 -5.43 22.03 3.07
CA SER A 94 -4.77 23.05 2.24
C SER A 94 -5.74 23.86 1.37
N LYS A 95 -7.05 23.59 1.44
CA LYS A 95 -8.06 24.20 0.56
C LYS A 95 -8.12 25.72 0.71
N ASP A 96 -8.24 26.41 -0.43
CA ASP A 96 -8.53 27.81 -0.55
C ASP A 96 -9.70 28.03 -1.51
N ILE A 97 -10.70 28.78 -1.07
CA ILE A 97 -11.94 28.99 -1.81
C ILE A 97 -11.97 30.43 -2.27
N SER A 98 -11.97 30.65 -3.57
CA SER A 98 -12.12 31.96 -4.18
C SER A 98 -13.51 32.14 -4.76
N LYS A 99 -14.04 33.35 -4.62
CA LYS A 99 -15.33 33.77 -5.14
C LYS A 99 -15.09 34.80 -6.24
N LYS A 100 -15.56 34.50 -7.44
CA LYS A 100 -15.49 35.43 -8.58
C LYS A 100 -16.89 35.84 -8.99
N LEU A 101 -17.16 37.13 -8.98
CA LEU A 101 -18.40 37.64 -9.57
C LEU A 101 -18.29 37.56 -11.09
N VAL A 102 -19.16 36.79 -11.71
CA VAL A 102 -19.29 36.76 -13.17
C VAL A 102 -20.14 37.96 -13.56
N ASN A 103 -19.59 38.79 -14.44
CA ASN A 103 -20.23 40.04 -14.88
C ASN A 103 -21.33 39.76 -15.90
N ASP A 104 -22.39 39.08 -15.49
CA ASP A 104 -23.60 38.89 -16.26
C ASP A 104 -24.75 39.74 -15.64
N THR A 105 -25.80 39.93 -16.42
CA THR A 105 -26.96 40.73 -16.00
C THR A 105 -27.76 40.11 -14.86
N LEU A 106 -27.43 38.89 -14.45
CA LEU A 106 -28.09 38.12 -13.38
C LEU A 106 -27.25 38.06 -12.11
N GLY A 107 -26.00 38.56 -12.12
CA GLY A 107 -25.12 38.61 -10.96
C GLY A 107 -24.64 37.21 -10.51
N HIS A 108 -24.45 36.29 -11.44
CA HIS A 108 -23.95 34.96 -11.16
C HIS A 108 -22.58 35.02 -10.47
N VAL A 109 -22.41 34.13 -9.52
CA VAL A 109 -21.17 33.97 -8.74
C VAL A 109 -20.59 32.61 -9.05
N GLU A 110 -19.35 32.61 -9.54
CA GLU A 110 -18.57 31.38 -9.67
C GLU A 110 -17.68 31.21 -8.46
N PHE A 111 -17.66 29.99 -7.93
CA PHE A 111 -16.74 29.58 -6.91
C PHE A 111 -15.68 28.70 -7.53
N SER A 112 -14.43 28.94 -7.20
CA SER A 112 -13.34 28.04 -7.52
C SER A 112 -12.63 27.60 -6.24
N LEU A 113 -12.28 26.34 -6.19
CA LEU A 113 -11.58 25.69 -5.10
C LEU A 113 -10.15 25.41 -5.55
N THR A 114 -9.16 25.86 -4.78
CA THR A 114 -7.76 25.51 -5.01
C THR A 114 -7.27 24.66 -3.84
N ILE A 115 -6.57 23.56 -4.18
CA ILE A 115 -5.91 22.67 -3.23
C ILE A 115 -4.45 22.53 -3.60
N ASN A 116 -3.58 22.26 -2.61
CA ASN A 116 -2.18 21.92 -2.84
C ASN A 116 -2.05 20.39 -2.89
N VAL A 117 -1.73 19.85 -4.07
CA VAL A 117 -1.55 18.41 -4.27
C VAL A 117 -0.06 18.12 -4.43
N PRO A 118 0.52 17.15 -3.69
CA PRO A 118 1.89 16.72 -3.92
C PRO A 118 2.10 16.31 -5.39
N SER A 119 3.16 16.82 -6.02
CA SER A 119 3.40 16.69 -7.48
C SER A 119 3.46 15.24 -7.94
N HIS A 120 3.91 14.32 -7.09
CA HIS A 120 3.96 12.90 -7.43
C HIS A 120 2.56 12.28 -7.71
N TYR A 121 1.49 12.80 -7.08
CA TYR A 121 0.13 12.34 -7.39
C TYR A 121 -0.37 12.81 -8.76
N LEU A 122 0.27 13.81 -9.34
CA LEU A 122 -0.06 14.33 -10.68
C LEU A 122 0.71 13.64 -11.81
N ASP A 123 1.59 12.69 -11.47
CA ASP A 123 2.32 11.88 -12.45
C ASP A 123 1.33 11.11 -13.34
N PRO A 124 1.34 11.32 -14.67
CA PRO A 124 0.40 10.66 -15.59
C PRO A 124 0.69 9.16 -15.78
N ALA A 125 1.91 8.71 -15.46
CA ALA A 125 2.37 7.32 -15.63
C ALA A 125 3.15 6.85 -14.40
N PRO A 126 2.49 6.71 -13.24
CA PRO A 126 3.17 6.41 -12.00
C PRO A 126 3.85 5.04 -12.04
N LYS A 127 5.08 4.97 -11.54
CA LYS A 127 5.79 3.72 -11.28
C LYS A 127 5.62 3.35 -9.82
N MET A 128 5.09 2.15 -9.58
CA MET A 128 4.74 1.69 -8.24
C MET A 128 5.65 0.57 -7.78
N LEU A 129 5.78 0.41 -6.45
CA LEU A 129 6.40 -0.77 -5.83
C LEU A 129 5.44 -1.31 -4.78
N TRP A 130 5.05 -2.58 -4.91
CA TRP A 130 4.32 -3.30 -3.86
C TRP A 130 5.30 -4.13 -3.05
N GLU A 131 5.65 -3.68 -1.86
CA GLU A 131 6.54 -4.39 -0.95
C GLU A 131 5.74 -5.14 0.12
N LEU A 132 6.07 -6.41 0.36
CA LEU A 132 5.54 -7.21 1.46
C LEU A 132 6.68 -7.65 2.37
N ASN A 133 6.56 -7.44 3.68
CA ASN A 133 7.39 -8.11 4.67
C ASN A 133 6.62 -9.28 5.29
N ILE A 134 7.07 -10.51 5.05
CA ILE A 134 6.37 -11.74 5.48
C ILE A 134 6.24 -11.81 7.01
N PRO A 135 7.29 -11.66 7.84
CA PRO A 135 7.20 -11.74 9.29
C PRO A 135 6.33 -10.65 9.93
N GLU A 136 6.27 -9.48 9.31
CA GLU A 136 5.47 -8.35 9.76
C GLU A 136 3.99 -8.48 9.36
N PHE A 137 3.69 -9.33 8.37
CA PHE A 137 2.35 -9.45 7.79
C PHE A 137 1.82 -8.14 7.20
N THR A 138 2.69 -7.34 6.61
CA THR A 138 2.36 -5.99 6.17
C THR A 138 2.90 -5.72 4.77
N SER A 139 2.05 -5.15 3.92
CA SER A 139 2.44 -4.57 2.64
C SER A 139 2.57 -3.06 2.77
N ARG A 140 3.60 -2.53 2.11
CA ARG A 140 3.79 -1.10 1.85
C ARG A 140 3.69 -0.85 0.35
N ILE A 141 2.91 0.12 -0.02
CA ILE A 141 2.77 0.54 -1.41
C ILE A 141 3.53 1.85 -1.57
N TYR A 142 4.51 1.84 -2.45
CA TYR A 142 5.32 3.02 -2.73
C TYR A 142 5.09 3.48 -4.17
N GLN A 143 5.27 4.77 -4.41
CA GLN A 143 5.51 5.32 -5.73
C GLN A 143 7.02 5.60 -5.89
N ILE A 144 7.56 5.26 -7.05
CA ILE A 144 8.92 5.65 -7.44
C ILE A 144 8.79 6.91 -8.29
N TYR A 145 9.24 8.04 -7.75
CA TYR A 145 9.12 9.35 -8.39
C TYR A 145 10.43 10.13 -8.25
N ASN A 146 10.99 10.61 -9.37
CA ASN A 146 12.26 11.35 -9.40
C ASN A 146 13.43 10.66 -8.66
N ASN A 147 13.54 9.33 -8.78
CA ASN A 147 14.50 8.45 -8.08
C ASN A 147 14.27 8.32 -6.56
N ASP A 148 13.23 8.91 -6.02
CA ASP A 148 12.81 8.71 -4.63
C ASP A 148 11.73 7.63 -4.53
N THR A 149 11.63 7.04 -3.34
CA THR A 149 10.61 6.03 -3.01
C THR A 149 9.68 6.64 -1.97
N ILE A 150 8.46 6.99 -2.40
CA ILE A 150 7.46 7.68 -1.59
C ILE A 150 6.44 6.66 -1.09
N LEU A 151 6.26 6.55 0.22
CA LEU A 151 5.25 5.68 0.82
C LEU A 151 3.84 6.27 0.58
N ILE A 152 2.97 5.50 -0.05
CA ILE A 152 1.58 5.89 -0.32
C ILE A 152 0.63 5.35 0.73
N THR A 153 0.76 4.05 1.07
CA THR A 153 -0.14 3.42 2.05
C THR A 153 0.46 2.13 2.60
N VAL A 154 -0.09 1.68 3.74
CA VAL A 154 0.34 0.47 4.45
C VAL A 154 -0.88 -0.41 4.73
N TRP A 155 -0.80 -1.70 4.43
CA TRP A 155 -1.91 -2.64 4.57
C TRP A 155 -1.52 -3.92 5.31
N PRO A 156 -2.37 -4.43 6.23
CA PRO A 156 -2.18 -5.74 6.81
C PRO A 156 -2.47 -6.85 5.80
N ASN A 157 -1.76 -7.96 5.92
CA ASN A 157 -1.89 -9.14 5.05
C ASN A 157 -1.98 -10.43 5.84
N VAL A 158 -2.55 -11.46 5.20
CA VAL A 158 -2.39 -12.86 5.60
C VAL A 158 -1.47 -13.53 4.59
N VAL A 159 -0.38 -14.12 5.05
CA VAL A 159 0.63 -14.78 4.23
C VAL A 159 0.56 -16.31 4.34
N GLY A 160 1.35 -17.03 3.56
CA GLY A 160 1.43 -18.50 3.58
C GLY A 160 1.78 -19.04 4.95
N ALA A 161 1.14 -20.17 5.32
CA ALA A 161 1.51 -20.95 6.50
C ALA A 161 2.90 -21.57 6.34
N PRO A 162 3.58 -22.00 7.44
CA PRO A 162 4.91 -22.65 7.35
C PRO A 162 5.01 -23.83 6.40
N GLY A 163 3.91 -24.58 6.20
CA GLY A 163 3.84 -25.68 5.25
C GLY A 163 3.55 -25.26 3.80
N THR A 164 3.03 -24.06 3.59
CA THR A 164 2.61 -23.53 2.29
C THR A 164 3.07 -22.07 2.16
N LYS A 165 4.39 -21.87 2.14
CA LYS A 165 5.03 -20.57 2.30
C LYS A 165 4.69 -19.57 1.18
N THR A 166 4.61 -18.28 1.51
CA THR A 166 4.88 -17.19 0.58
C THR A 166 6.39 -17.08 0.42
N TYR A 167 6.91 -16.92 -0.80
CA TYR A 167 8.36 -16.92 -1.05
C TYR A 167 8.88 -15.48 -1.16
N THR A 168 10.10 -15.28 -0.67
CA THR A 168 10.83 -14.03 -0.94
C THR A 168 11.19 -13.93 -2.41
N GLY A 169 11.17 -12.73 -2.96
CA GLY A 169 11.51 -12.56 -4.39
C GLY A 169 11.29 -11.15 -4.89
N LEU A 170 11.83 -10.92 -6.09
CA LEU A 170 11.56 -9.74 -6.90
C LEU A 170 10.72 -10.19 -8.09
N TYR A 171 9.57 -9.59 -8.26
CA TYR A 171 8.56 -9.96 -9.25
C TYR A 171 7.99 -8.69 -9.88
N ASN A 172 7.09 -8.89 -10.84
CA ASN A 172 6.23 -7.84 -11.39
C ASN A 172 4.78 -8.31 -11.42
N ILE A 173 3.83 -7.40 -11.26
CA ILE A 173 2.44 -7.74 -11.56
C ILE A 173 2.34 -7.98 -13.07
N PHE A 174 1.84 -9.15 -13.47
CA PHE A 174 1.77 -9.53 -14.88
C PHE A 174 0.36 -9.89 -15.35
N LYS A 175 -0.56 -10.12 -14.40
CA LYS A 175 -1.92 -10.58 -14.73
C LYS A 175 -2.91 -10.17 -13.67
N LEU A 176 -4.08 -9.71 -14.10
CA LEU A 176 -5.20 -9.36 -13.25
C LEU A 176 -6.37 -10.32 -13.47
N ARG A 177 -7.11 -10.61 -12.42
CA ARG A 177 -8.39 -11.29 -12.48
C ARG A 177 -9.44 -10.49 -11.72
N ASN A 178 -10.41 -9.97 -12.45
CA ASN A 178 -11.58 -9.32 -11.86
C ASN A 178 -12.65 -10.37 -11.60
N TRP A 179 -13.26 -10.35 -10.43
CA TRP A 179 -14.29 -11.31 -9.99
C TRP A 179 -13.91 -12.76 -10.34
N PRO A 180 -12.80 -13.28 -9.74
CA PRO A 180 -12.26 -14.58 -10.10
C PRO A 180 -13.18 -15.72 -9.63
N THR A 181 -13.26 -16.78 -10.41
CA THR A 181 -13.67 -18.10 -9.91
C THR A 181 -12.49 -18.70 -9.14
N TRP A 182 -12.74 -19.28 -7.99
CA TRP A 182 -11.74 -20.02 -7.23
C TRP A 182 -11.98 -21.52 -7.33
N LYS A 183 -10.93 -22.27 -7.46
CA LYS A 183 -10.93 -23.73 -7.36
C LYS A 183 -9.84 -24.16 -6.40
N ASP A 184 -10.18 -25.07 -5.49
CA ASP A 184 -9.20 -25.69 -4.61
C ASP A 184 -8.19 -26.48 -5.45
N PRO A 185 -6.89 -26.19 -5.34
CA PRO A 185 -5.85 -26.92 -6.05
C PRO A 185 -5.82 -28.43 -5.72
N GLU A 186 -6.32 -28.80 -4.53
CA GLU A 186 -6.37 -30.19 -4.04
C GLU A 186 -7.69 -30.91 -4.36
N SER A 187 -8.69 -30.17 -4.89
CA SER A 187 -10.00 -30.76 -5.27
C SER A 187 -9.93 -31.55 -6.57
N ASP A 188 -10.90 -32.45 -6.78
CA ASP A 188 -11.08 -33.14 -8.05
C ASP A 188 -11.15 -32.15 -9.21
N PRO A 189 -10.38 -32.33 -10.29
CA PRO A 189 -10.45 -31.49 -11.49
C PRO A 189 -11.86 -31.32 -12.07
N LEU A 190 -12.76 -32.25 -11.85
CA LEU A 190 -14.13 -32.22 -12.34
C LEU A 190 -15.11 -31.48 -11.42
N GLU A 191 -14.72 -31.18 -10.15
CA GLU A 191 -15.57 -30.41 -9.27
C GLU A 191 -15.68 -28.94 -9.74
N PRO A 192 -16.87 -28.34 -9.67
CA PRO A 192 -17.06 -26.93 -10.01
C PRO A 192 -16.33 -26.07 -8.97
N GLY A 193 -15.62 -25.04 -9.46
CA GLY A 193 -15.03 -24.05 -8.56
C GLY A 193 -16.09 -23.16 -7.88
N THR A 194 -15.68 -22.49 -6.81
CA THR A 194 -16.50 -21.45 -6.18
C THR A 194 -16.70 -20.29 -7.13
N PRO A 195 -17.95 -19.90 -7.44
CA PRO A 195 -18.23 -18.82 -8.38
C PRO A 195 -17.72 -17.46 -7.84
N PRO A 196 -17.61 -16.45 -8.71
CA PRO A 196 -17.27 -15.09 -8.29
C PRO A 196 -18.28 -14.54 -7.29
N GLY A 197 -17.79 -13.78 -6.29
CA GLY A 197 -18.66 -13.14 -5.31
C GLY A 197 -18.00 -12.94 -3.96
N PRO A 198 -18.70 -12.31 -3.00
CA PRO A 198 -18.17 -12.03 -1.65
C PRO A 198 -17.80 -13.29 -0.87
N GLY A 199 -18.44 -14.42 -1.14
CA GLY A 199 -18.12 -15.73 -0.52
C GLY A 199 -16.92 -16.45 -1.15
N ASN A 200 -16.33 -15.91 -2.21
CA ASN A 200 -15.19 -16.51 -2.90
C ASN A 200 -13.90 -16.34 -2.07
N PRO A 201 -13.11 -17.41 -1.85
CA PRO A 201 -11.84 -17.32 -1.12
C PRO A 201 -10.83 -16.30 -1.68
N LEU A 202 -10.89 -15.99 -2.98
CA LEU A 202 -10.06 -14.97 -3.63
C LEU A 202 -10.61 -13.55 -3.49
N GLY A 203 -11.79 -13.38 -2.88
CA GLY A 203 -12.46 -12.10 -2.87
C GLY A 203 -12.87 -11.64 -4.27
N LEU A 204 -12.80 -10.34 -4.50
CA LEU A 204 -13.33 -9.71 -5.71
C LEU A 204 -12.27 -9.46 -6.80
N PHE A 205 -10.99 -9.59 -6.46
CA PHE A 205 -9.89 -9.25 -7.36
C PHE A 205 -8.61 -10.01 -6.99
N ALA A 206 -7.82 -10.36 -7.99
CA ALA A 206 -6.50 -10.94 -7.81
C ALA A 206 -5.49 -10.34 -8.79
N ALA A 207 -4.30 -10.03 -8.26
CA ALA A 207 -3.13 -9.53 -8.98
C ALA A 207 -2.00 -10.56 -8.88
N HIS A 208 -1.68 -11.19 -10.00
CA HIS A 208 -0.67 -12.25 -10.08
C HIS A 208 0.72 -11.63 -10.22
N TYR A 209 1.67 -12.10 -9.42
CA TYR A 209 3.06 -11.64 -9.45
C TYR A 209 4.10 -12.75 -9.68
N ASP A 210 3.78 -14.00 -9.40
CA ASP A 210 4.71 -15.12 -9.58
C ASP A 210 4.24 -16.02 -10.75
N GLU A 211 4.95 -15.96 -11.86
CA GLU A 211 4.64 -16.75 -13.07
C GLU A 211 4.90 -18.24 -12.88
N ASN A 212 5.77 -18.60 -11.93
CA ASN A 212 6.19 -19.99 -11.68
C ASN A 212 5.36 -20.69 -10.62
N SER A 213 4.47 -19.97 -9.95
CA SER A 213 3.62 -20.52 -8.91
C SER A 213 2.21 -19.91 -8.95
N LEU A 214 1.29 -20.52 -8.24
CA LEU A 214 -0.07 -19.98 -8.07
C LEU A 214 -0.14 -18.99 -6.91
N ARG A 215 0.86 -18.09 -6.77
CA ARG A 215 0.90 -17.06 -5.72
C ARG A 215 0.56 -15.70 -6.29
N TYR A 216 -0.36 -15.03 -5.63
CA TYR A 216 -0.86 -13.70 -6.02
C TYR A 216 -1.40 -12.94 -4.82
N PHE A 217 -1.51 -11.63 -4.95
CA PHE A 217 -2.29 -10.79 -4.05
C PHE A 217 -3.76 -10.91 -4.41
N HIS A 218 -4.62 -11.08 -3.40
CA HIS A 218 -6.06 -11.18 -3.64
C HIS A 218 -6.86 -10.75 -2.41
N GLY A 219 -8.15 -10.52 -2.58
CA GLY A 219 -9.07 -10.32 -1.50
C GLY A 219 -9.34 -11.59 -0.67
N THR A 220 -10.33 -11.60 0.16
CA THR A 220 -10.67 -12.75 1.00
C THR A 220 -12.14 -12.76 1.38
N ASN A 221 -12.71 -13.94 1.58
CA ASN A 221 -14.00 -14.11 2.25
C ASN A 221 -13.87 -14.19 3.79
N LYS A 222 -12.66 -13.96 4.33
CA LYS A 222 -12.34 -14.11 5.77
C LYS A 222 -11.57 -12.88 6.27
N ASN A 223 -12.12 -11.67 6.11
CA ASN A 223 -11.49 -10.42 6.55
C ASN A 223 -11.11 -10.43 8.03
N GLY A 224 -11.84 -11.18 8.88
CA GLY A 224 -11.51 -11.32 10.30
C GLY A 224 -10.10 -11.83 10.59
N LEU A 225 -9.51 -12.60 9.67
CA LEU A 225 -8.14 -13.11 9.83
C LEU A 225 -7.07 -11.99 9.80
N LEU A 226 -7.37 -10.86 9.15
CA LEU A 226 -6.47 -9.71 9.10
C LEU A 226 -6.31 -9.00 10.46
N LYS A 227 -7.22 -9.27 11.41
CA LYS A 227 -7.19 -8.72 12.77
C LYS A 227 -6.35 -9.57 13.74
N ASN A 228 -5.97 -10.78 13.33
CA ASN A 228 -5.14 -11.65 14.16
C ASN A 228 -3.72 -11.10 14.22
N GLU A 229 -3.06 -11.25 15.36
CA GLU A 229 -1.62 -10.97 15.48
C GLU A 229 -0.82 -11.91 14.59
N TYR A 230 -1.07 -13.22 14.67
CA TYR A 230 -0.44 -14.22 13.80
C TYR A 230 -1.26 -14.44 12.53
N ARG A 231 -0.67 -14.12 11.38
CA ARG A 231 -1.36 -14.13 10.08
C ARG A 231 -0.69 -15.02 9.01
N ALA A 232 0.16 -15.96 9.38
CA ALA A 232 0.71 -16.97 8.44
C ALA A 232 -0.26 -18.15 8.32
N LEU A 233 -1.37 -17.96 7.58
CA LEU A 233 -2.54 -18.86 7.57
C LEU A 233 -3.07 -19.19 6.16
N SER A 234 -2.38 -18.76 5.09
CA SER A 234 -2.80 -19.04 3.72
C SER A 234 -2.05 -20.24 3.11
N HIS A 235 -2.45 -20.65 1.91
CA HIS A 235 -1.77 -21.65 1.09
C HIS A 235 -0.66 -21.04 0.20
N GLY A 236 -0.08 -19.91 0.62
CA GLY A 236 1.04 -19.25 -0.07
C GLY A 236 0.68 -17.92 -0.74
N CYS A 237 -0.57 -17.71 -1.12
CA CYS A 237 -1.05 -16.43 -1.62
C CYS A 237 -1.11 -15.38 -0.50
N VAL A 238 -1.09 -14.12 -0.88
CA VAL A 238 -1.16 -12.97 0.03
C VAL A 238 -2.59 -12.43 0.03
N ARG A 239 -3.29 -12.59 1.17
CA ARG A 239 -4.66 -12.09 1.32
C ARG A 239 -4.63 -10.65 1.81
N ASN A 240 -5.47 -9.84 1.21
CA ASN A 240 -5.71 -8.45 1.54
C ASN A 240 -7.15 -8.25 2.01
N ASP A 241 -7.42 -7.19 2.71
CA ASP A 241 -8.78 -6.71 2.91
C ASP A 241 -9.46 -6.45 1.56
N ASN A 242 -10.76 -6.74 1.46
CA ASN A 242 -11.49 -6.56 0.21
C ASN A 242 -11.60 -5.07 -0.20
N GLY A 243 -11.68 -4.15 0.76
CA GLY A 243 -11.65 -2.71 0.48
C GLY A 243 -10.32 -2.28 -0.10
N ASN A 244 -9.20 -2.72 0.50
CA ASN A 244 -7.85 -2.39 0.03
C ASN A 244 -7.59 -2.98 -1.36
N ILE A 245 -7.97 -4.23 -1.60
CA ILE A 245 -7.76 -4.84 -2.92
C ILE A 245 -8.67 -4.24 -4.00
N ASP A 246 -9.87 -3.73 -3.65
CA ASP A 246 -10.72 -2.99 -4.57
C ASP A 246 -10.11 -1.61 -4.89
N LYS A 247 -9.58 -0.89 -3.89
CA LYS A 247 -8.82 0.34 -4.11
C LYS A 247 -7.65 0.10 -5.07
N MET A 248 -6.88 -0.97 -4.86
CA MET A 248 -5.77 -1.34 -5.75
C MET A 248 -6.26 -1.67 -7.16
N LYS A 249 -7.35 -2.42 -7.31
CA LYS A 249 -7.96 -2.69 -8.60
C LYS A 249 -8.29 -1.39 -9.33
N ARG A 250 -8.99 -0.46 -8.67
CA ARG A 250 -9.36 0.85 -9.24
C ARG A 250 -8.13 1.63 -9.68
N PHE A 251 -7.10 1.65 -8.85
CA PHE A 251 -5.84 2.30 -9.16
C PHE A 251 -5.18 1.69 -10.41
N ILE A 252 -5.01 0.36 -10.43
CA ILE A 252 -4.35 -0.32 -11.54
C ILE A 252 -5.07 -0.05 -12.86
N VAL A 253 -6.39 -0.27 -12.92
CA VAL A 253 -7.14 -0.15 -14.18
C VAL A 253 -7.28 1.28 -14.68
N LYS A 254 -7.12 2.27 -13.82
CA LYS A 254 -7.18 3.70 -14.18
C LYS A 254 -5.82 4.32 -14.48
N ARG A 255 -4.73 3.83 -13.84
CA ARG A 255 -3.45 4.53 -13.83
C ARG A 255 -2.28 3.71 -14.36
N MET A 256 -2.35 2.38 -14.28
CA MET A 256 -1.24 1.49 -14.62
C MET A 256 -1.40 0.82 -15.99
N ILE A 257 -2.63 0.67 -16.46
CA ILE A 257 -2.91 0.07 -17.76
C ILE A 257 -2.98 1.19 -18.80
N THR A 258 -2.04 1.18 -19.74
CA THR A 258 -1.89 2.24 -20.76
C THR A 258 -2.14 1.74 -22.17
N SER A 259 -2.04 0.43 -22.40
CA SER A 259 -2.21 -0.19 -23.74
C SER A 259 -3.65 -0.20 -24.24
N GLN A 260 -4.62 -0.18 -23.33
CA GLN A 260 -6.05 -0.12 -23.62
C GLN A 260 -6.84 0.46 -22.44
N ASP A 261 -7.98 1.09 -22.74
CA ASP A 261 -8.88 1.57 -21.69
C ASP A 261 -9.71 0.41 -21.10
N ILE A 262 -9.34 -0.01 -19.89
CA ILE A 262 -10.12 -0.95 -19.09
C ILE A 262 -10.60 -0.31 -17.77
N SER A 263 -10.62 1.02 -17.68
CA SER A 263 -11.03 1.74 -16.47
C SER A 263 -12.45 1.36 -15.99
N TRP A 264 -13.33 0.96 -16.92
CA TRP A 264 -14.68 0.46 -16.63
C TRP A 264 -14.70 -0.82 -15.77
N TRP A 265 -13.56 -1.55 -15.64
CA TRP A 265 -13.45 -2.68 -14.72
C TRP A 265 -13.59 -2.24 -13.26
N ALA A 266 -13.27 -1.00 -12.95
CA ALA A 266 -13.40 -0.44 -11.60
C ALA A 266 -14.75 -0.77 -10.96
N ASN A 267 -15.83 -0.67 -11.75
CA ASN A 267 -17.21 -0.91 -11.30
C ASN A 267 -17.82 -2.23 -11.82
N SER A 268 -17.08 -3.01 -12.60
CA SER A 268 -17.60 -4.24 -13.21
C SER A 268 -17.54 -5.42 -12.23
N LYS A 269 -18.65 -6.16 -12.16
CA LYS A 269 -18.76 -7.44 -11.44
C LYS A 269 -18.57 -8.67 -12.36
N LYS A 270 -18.11 -8.47 -13.59
CA LYS A 270 -17.88 -9.56 -14.54
C LYS A 270 -16.55 -10.23 -14.26
N SER A 271 -16.52 -11.58 -14.42
CA SER A 271 -15.28 -12.33 -14.39
C SER A 271 -14.47 -12.04 -15.66
N MET A 272 -13.29 -11.48 -15.50
CA MET A 272 -12.43 -11.04 -16.60
C MET A 272 -10.96 -11.25 -16.24
N VAL A 273 -10.13 -11.39 -17.26
CA VAL A 273 -8.68 -11.54 -17.15
C VAL A 273 -8.01 -10.49 -18.02
N TYR A 274 -6.97 -9.86 -17.49
CA TYR A 274 -6.08 -8.97 -18.23
C TYR A 274 -4.64 -9.43 -18.03
N ASN A 275 -3.87 -9.54 -19.11
CA ASN A 275 -2.43 -9.79 -19.06
C ASN A 275 -1.69 -8.51 -19.42
N PHE A 276 -0.73 -8.12 -18.57
CA PHE A 276 0.08 -6.92 -18.78
C PHE A 276 0.99 -7.08 -19.99
N THR A 277 1.21 -5.99 -20.71
CA THR A 277 2.33 -5.88 -21.66
C THR A 277 3.67 -5.87 -20.90
N GLU A 278 4.78 -6.09 -21.60
CA GLU A 278 6.11 -6.05 -20.95
C GLU A 278 6.39 -4.66 -20.35
N GLU A 279 5.99 -3.58 -21.02
CA GLU A 279 6.14 -2.21 -20.51
C GLU A 279 5.31 -1.97 -19.23
N GLU A 280 4.07 -2.43 -19.20
CA GLU A 280 3.20 -2.30 -18.03
C GLU A 280 3.73 -3.09 -16.83
N LYS A 281 4.33 -4.27 -17.04
CA LYS A 281 4.96 -5.07 -15.99
C LYS A 281 6.09 -4.29 -15.30
N GLU A 282 6.92 -3.57 -16.06
CA GLU A 282 8.05 -2.80 -15.54
C GLU A 282 7.61 -1.66 -14.62
N ASN A 283 6.39 -1.18 -14.75
CA ASN A 283 5.84 -0.11 -13.95
C ASN A 283 5.25 -0.59 -12.62
N PHE A 284 5.11 -1.91 -12.42
CA PHE A 284 4.55 -2.43 -11.16
C PHE A 284 5.38 -3.58 -10.57
N PRO A 285 6.63 -3.31 -10.13
CA PRO A 285 7.44 -4.28 -9.40
C PRO A 285 6.82 -4.66 -8.06
N VAL A 286 7.11 -5.90 -7.65
CA VAL A 286 6.75 -6.49 -6.37
C VAL A 286 8.01 -6.95 -5.68
N ARG A 287 8.21 -6.58 -4.42
CA ARG A 287 9.30 -7.05 -3.57
C ARG A 287 8.74 -7.77 -2.35
N ILE A 288 9.03 -9.04 -2.22
CA ILE A 288 8.63 -9.82 -1.04
C ILE A 288 9.88 -10.14 -0.25
N LYS A 289 9.97 -9.59 0.97
CA LYS A 289 11.11 -9.76 1.87
C LYS A 289 10.73 -10.55 3.13
N TYR A 290 11.76 -11.06 3.80
CA TYR A 290 11.64 -11.72 5.09
C TYR A 290 12.57 -11.02 6.09
N LYS A 291 12.06 -10.02 6.78
CA LYS A 291 12.82 -9.21 7.74
C LYS A 291 12.18 -9.36 9.11
N THR A 292 12.95 -9.85 10.10
CA THR A 292 12.43 -10.19 11.43
C THR A 292 12.50 -9.05 12.45
N PHE A 293 12.87 -7.85 12.05
CA PHE A 293 12.82 -6.64 12.85
C PHE A 293 12.59 -5.42 11.96
N ASP A 294 12.24 -4.30 12.55
CA ASP A 294 12.25 -3.00 11.87
C ASP A 294 12.65 -1.90 12.85
N ILE A 295 13.31 -0.86 12.37
CA ILE A 295 13.69 0.31 13.15
C ILE A 295 12.97 1.51 12.56
N GLY A 296 12.23 2.23 13.40
CA GLY A 296 11.47 3.40 13.00
C GLY A 296 11.62 4.54 13.99
N SER A 297 10.96 5.64 13.68
CA SER A 297 10.90 6.84 14.52
C SER A 297 9.48 7.35 14.55
N ASP A 298 9.02 7.80 15.71
CA ASP A 298 7.75 8.52 15.86
C ASP A 298 7.89 9.68 16.85
N SER A 299 6.78 10.27 17.29
CA SER A 299 6.79 11.41 18.22
C SER A 299 7.43 11.10 19.58
N TYR A 300 7.58 9.83 19.95
CA TYR A 300 8.24 9.40 21.19
C TYR A 300 9.74 9.12 20.99
N GLY A 301 10.21 9.01 19.75
CA GLY A 301 11.61 8.79 19.42
C GLY A 301 11.85 7.57 18.54
N ASP A 302 13.12 7.14 18.49
CA ASP A 302 13.51 5.97 17.71
C ASP A 302 13.16 4.69 18.47
N TYR A 303 12.62 3.71 17.74
CA TYR A 303 12.19 2.44 18.30
C TYR A 303 12.60 1.26 17.41
N ILE A 304 12.65 0.09 18.00
CA ILE A 304 12.78 -1.18 17.31
C ILE A 304 11.53 -2.04 17.57
N ILE A 305 11.09 -2.77 16.55
CA ILE A 305 10.05 -3.81 16.63
C ILE A 305 10.67 -5.12 16.14
N PHE A 306 10.42 -6.22 16.88
CA PHE A 306 10.77 -7.55 16.44
C PHE A 306 9.53 -8.26 15.88
N PHE A 307 9.73 -9.02 14.82
CA PHE A 307 8.69 -9.82 14.20
C PHE A 307 9.00 -11.30 14.35
N LYS A 308 7.97 -12.08 14.58
CA LYS A 308 8.09 -13.53 14.74
C LYS A 308 8.75 -14.17 13.52
N ASP A 309 9.75 -15.03 13.75
CA ASP A 309 10.33 -15.88 12.70
C ASP A 309 9.34 -16.99 12.30
N VAL A 310 8.33 -16.62 11.50
CA VAL A 310 7.16 -17.45 11.18
C VAL A 310 7.50 -18.73 10.43
N TYR A 311 8.60 -18.73 9.66
CA TYR A 311 9.06 -19.91 8.94
C TYR A 311 10.25 -20.63 9.59
N GLY A 312 10.79 -20.06 10.68
CA GLY A 312 11.92 -20.61 11.39
C GLY A 312 13.26 -20.47 10.66
N TYR A 313 13.35 -19.52 9.73
CA TYR A 313 14.57 -19.33 8.93
C TYR A 313 15.76 -18.83 9.76
N ALA A 314 15.53 -17.93 10.70
CA ALA A 314 16.56 -17.49 11.65
C ALA A 314 17.03 -18.64 12.56
N ARG A 315 16.19 -19.64 12.77
CA ARG A 315 16.48 -20.85 13.57
C ARG A 315 17.05 -22.00 12.75
N GLY A 316 17.41 -21.77 11.49
CA GLY A 316 18.06 -22.74 10.62
C GLY A 316 17.14 -23.65 9.84
N ASN A 317 15.83 -23.39 9.76
CA ASN A 317 14.96 -24.11 8.86
C ASN A 317 15.39 -23.87 7.40
N LYS A 318 15.33 -24.93 6.59
CA LYS A 318 15.69 -24.83 5.16
C LYS A 318 14.73 -23.88 4.42
N TRP A 319 15.32 -23.05 3.58
CA TRP A 319 14.60 -22.20 2.63
C TRP A 319 14.05 -23.02 1.49
N SER A 320 13.04 -22.50 0.84
CA SER A 320 12.60 -23.05 -0.42
C SER A 320 13.59 -22.68 -1.52
N LYS A 321 13.72 -23.53 -2.54
CA LYS A 321 14.47 -23.18 -3.77
C LYS A 321 13.90 -21.94 -4.50
N PHE A 322 12.71 -21.51 -4.13
CA PHE A 322 12.06 -20.33 -4.69
C PHE A 322 12.32 -19.07 -3.85
N ASP A 323 12.84 -19.22 -2.63
CA ASP A 323 13.23 -18.09 -1.80
C ASP A 323 14.54 -17.46 -2.29
N ARG A 324 14.66 -16.14 -2.07
CA ARG A 324 15.87 -15.37 -2.34
C ARG A 324 16.49 -14.90 -1.04
N GLU A 325 17.71 -15.38 -0.79
CA GLU A 325 18.46 -15.11 0.44
C GLU A 325 18.76 -13.62 0.61
N GLU A 326 19.07 -12.92 -0.46
CA GLU A 326 19.36 -11.50 -0.46
C GLU A 326 18.20 -10.59 0.00
N LEU A 327 17.00 -11.17 0.12
CA LEU A 327 15.81 -10.48 0.65
C LEU A 327 15.45 -10.93 2.07
N MET A 328 16.37 -11.64 2.74
CA MET A 328 16.20 -12.07 4.12
C MET A 328 17.15 -11.28 5.04
N THR A 329 16.58 -10.71 6.09
CA THR A 329 17.34 -9.98 7.12
C THR A 329 16.85 -10.42 8.49
N PHE A 330 17.74 -11.01 9.27
CA PHE A 330 17.39 -11.53 10.60
C PHE A 330 17.81 -10.56 11.71
N SER A 331 17.13 -10.63 12.85
CA SER A 331 17.39 -9.85 14.05
C SER A 331 18.69 -10.30 14.74
N THR A 332 19.82 -9.98 14.15
CA THR A 332 21.15 -10.16 14.71
C THR A 332 21.69 -8.82 15.22
N VAL A 333 22.64 -8.84 16.16
CA VAL A 333 23.30 -7.63 16.66
C VAL A 333 23.89 -6.82 15.50
N GLU A 334 24.54 -7.49 14.56
CA GLU A 334 25.15 -6.87 13.39
C GLU A 334 24.12 -6.14 12.50
N ASN A 335 23.03 -6.85 12.12
CA ASN A 335 22.02 -6.28 11.22
C ASN A 335 21.28 -5.11 11.87
N ILE A 336 20.90 -5.26 13.16
CA ILE A 336 20.18 -4.20 13.89
C ILE A 336 21.07 -2.98 14.08
N THR A 337 22.33 -3.17 14.47
CA THR A 337 23.28 -2.08 14.67
C THR A 337 23.57 -1.35 13.36
N ALA A 338 23.75 -2.09 12.27
CA ALA A 338 23.96 -1.52 10.94
C ALA A 338 22.76 -0.68 10.48
N GLU A 339 21.55 -1.20 10.65
CA GLU A 339 20.33 -0.48 10.27
C GLU A 339 20.08 0.74 11.15
N TYR A 340 20.26 0.63 12.47
CA TYR A 340 20.16 1.76 13.40
C TYR A 340 21.08 2.92 12.95
N LYS A 341 22.32 2.61 12.55
CA LYS A 341 23.25 3.62 12.04
C LYS A 341 22.84 4.20 10.70
N ALA A 342 22.24 3.38 9.83
CA ALA A 342 21.87 3.79 8.48
C ALA A 342 20.68 4.76 8.44
N ILE A 343 19.73 4.64 9.39
CA ILE A 343 18.57 5.55 9.47
C ILE A 343 18.91 6.94 10.00
N HIS A 344 20.06 7.10 10.65
CA HIS A 344 20.49 8.38 11.21
C HIS A 344 21.44 9.11 10.25
N LYS A 345 21.15 10.38 9.99
CA LYS A 345 22.06 11.24 9.23
C LYS A 345 23.33 11.53 10.05
N PRO A 346 24.46 11.82 9.41
CA PRO A 346 25.74 12.06 10.09
C PRO A 346 25.70 13.12 11.20
N ASN A 347 24.73 14.03 11.16
CA ASN A 347 24.57 15.14 12.13
C ASN A 347 23.48 14.89 13.17
N GLN A 348 22.83 13.74 13.16
CA GLN A 348 21.81 13.36 14.15
C GLN A 348 22.48 12.64 15.32
N PHE A 349 21.87 12.75 16.50
CA PHE A 349 22.33 12.00 17.67
C PHE A 349 22.18 10.50 17.40
N GLN A 350 23.25 9.76 17.63
CA GLN A 350 23.28 8.30 17.55
C GLN A 350 23.82 7.75 18.88
N LEU A 351 23.25 6.64 19.33
CA LEU A 351 23.85 5.91 20.43
C LEU A 351 25.21 5.35 20.03
N PRO A 352 26.27 5.55 20.82
CA PRO A 352 27.55 4.94 20.55
C PRO A 352 27.48 3.42 20.74
N ASP A 353 28.36 2.67 20.07
CA ASP A 353 28.33 1.21 20.02
C ASP A 353 28.43 0.54 21.40
N ASP A 354 29.19 1.12 22.31
CA ASP A 354 29.34 0.63 23.69
C ASP A 354 28.03 0.66 24.50
N LYS A 355 27.06 1.48 24.09
CA LYS A 355 25.69 1.52 24.65
C LYS A 355 24.67 0.77 23.79
N LEU A 356 24.76 0.91 22.48
CA LEU A 356 23.80 0.30 21.56
C LEU A 356 23.87 -1.23 21.56
N ILE A 357 25.08 -1.80 21.49
CA ILE A 357 25.27 -3.25 21.39
C ILE A 357 24.68 -4.00 22.59
N PRO A 358 24.95 -3.64 23.85
CA PRO A 358 24.36 -4.32 25.00
C PRO A 358 22.84 -4.24 25.05
N ILE A 359 22.25 -3.11 24.63
CA ILE A 359 20.78 -2.94 24.52
C ILE A 359 20.23 -3.93 23.50
N VAL A 360 20.83 -3.99 22.31
CA VAL A 360 20.38 -4.88 21.23
C VAL A 360 20.53 -6.35 21.62
N GLU A 361 21.63 -6.75 22.28
CA GLU A 361 21.84 -8.11 22.79
C GLU A 361 20.77 -8.50 23.81
N SER A 362 20.45 -7.59 24.75
CA SER A 362 19.39 -7.79 25.71
C SER A 362 18.02 -7.98 25.06
N LEU A 363 17.69 -7.13 24.09
CA LEU A 363 16.43 -7.23 23.35
C LEU A 363 16.31 -8.51 22.51
N ILE A 364 17.38 -8.94 21.85
CA ILE A 364 17.39 -10.20 21.10
C ILE A 364 17.12 -11.38 22.04
N SER A 365 17.64 -11.33 23.25
CA SER A 365 17.47 -12.37 24.26
C SER A 365 16.07 -12.39 24.87
N ASP A 366 15.47 -11.22 25.11
CA ASP A 366 14.20 -11.07 25.84
C ASP A 366 13.34 -9.95 25.24
N HIS A 367 12.65 -10.27 24.14
CA HIS A 367 11.66 -9.39 23.54
C HIS A 367 10.34 -10.12 23.33
N LYS A 368 9.29 -9.35 23.20
CA LYS A 368 8.01 -9.84 22.70
C LYS A 368 7.82 -9.39 21.25
N ASP A 369 7.40 -10.34 20.42
CA ASP A 369 7.10 -10.04 19.02
C ASP A 369 6.01 -8.97 18.92
N TYR A 370 6.14 -8.07 17.93
CA TYR A 370 5.20 -7.00 17.59
C TYR A 370 5.05 -5.87 18.62
N GLU A 371 5.86 -5.83 19.70
CA GLU A 371 5.95 -4.71 20.63
C GLU A 371 7.01 -3.70 20.20
N LYS A 372 6.77 -2.40 20.45
CA LYS A 372 7.74 -1.32 20.25
C LYS A 372 8.63 -1.16 21.47
N TYR A 373 9.93 -1.08 21.23
CA TYR A 373 10.95 -0.78 22.25
C TYR A 373 11.66 0.52 21.90
N TYR A 374 11.43 1.57 22.68
CA TYR A 374 12.06 2.88 22.43
C TYR A 374 13.48 2.89 22.97
N PHE A 375 14.45 3.28 22.14
CA PHE A 375 15.86 3.32 22.54
C PHE A 375 16.12 4.28 23.71
N ALA A 376 15.37 5.38 23.81
CA ALA A 376 15.47 6.33 24.92
C ALA A 376 15.15 5.68 26.29
N ASP A 377 14.09 4.84 26.35
CA ASP A 377 13.68 4.16 27.58
C ASP A 377 14.69 3.10 27.99
N LEU A 378 15.25 2.38 27.02
CA LEU A 378 16.24 1.34 27.23
C LEU A 378 17.55 1.90 27.79
N VAL A 379 17.99 3.06 27.30
CA VAL A 379 19.16 3.77 27.85
C VAL A 379 18.90 4.23 29.29
N ALA A 380 17.71 4.75 29.59
CA ALA A 380 17.35 5.19 30.94
C ALA A 380 17.32 4.01 31.94
N GLY A 381 16.79 2.83 31.51
CA GLY A 381 16.75 1.61 32.32
C GLY A 381 18.14 1.08 32.66
N THR A 382 19.08 1.06 31.73
CA THR A 382 20.46 0.62 31.95
C THR A 382 21.24 1.52 32.92
N GLN A 383 20.91 2.81 33.02
CA GLN A 383 21.54 3.72 33.98
C GLN A 383 21.06 3.48 35.43
N SER A 384 19.84 2.96 35.63
CA SER A 384 19.32 2.67 36.97
C SER A 384 19.91 1.41 37.63
N GLU A 385 20.38 0.45 36.83
CA GLU A 385 20.99 -0.80 37.34
C GLU A 385 22.49 -0.67 37.71
N THR A 386 23.20 0.28 37.07
CA THR A 386 24.64 0.52 37.35
C THR A 386 24.88 1.44 38.56
N GLY A 387 23.83 1.99 39.17
CA GLY A 387 23.89 2.92 40.30
C GLY A 387 23.59 2.29 41.67
N LYS A 388 23.59 0.94 41.80
CA LYS A 388 23.40 0.23 43.09
C LYS A 388 24.69 -0.42 43.59
#